data_3575bc30d9381187ba8f438b5fc86789
#
_entry.id   3575bc30d9381187ba8f438b5fc86789
#
_cell.length_a   1.000
_cell.length_b   1.000
_cell.length_c   1.000
_cell.angle_alpha   90.00
_cell.angle_beta   90.00
_cell.angle_gamma   90.00
#
_symmetry.space_group_name_H-M   'P 1'
#
loop_
_entity.id
_entity.type
_entity.pdbx_description
1 polymer ?
#
loop_
_entity_poly.entity_id
_entity_poly.type
_entity_poly.pdbx_seq_one_letter_code
_entity_poly.pdbx_strand_id
1 'polypeptide(L)' 'MQQPVVIQCPFCFEFVTIWLAIDDVGEMYYDCEVCCRPWRLFVSLNEAGDLIATAQR' A
#
# COMPACT_ATOMS: atom_id res chain seq x y z
N MET A 1 5.56 12.38 9.22
CA MET A 1 4.44 11.73 9.91
C MET A 1 3.81 10.70 9.00
N GLN A 2 3.34 9.61 9.57
CA GLN A 2 2.73 8.53 8.80
C GLN A 2 1.22 8.59 8.88
N GLN A 3 0.56 8.14 7.83
CA GLN A 3 -0.89 8.04 7.81
C GLN A 3 -1.31 6.64 7.38
N PRO A 4 -2.47 6.16 7.86
CA PRO A 4 -2.96 4.83 7.50
C PRO A 4 -3.53 4.82 6.08
N VAL A 5 -3.16 3.81 5.32
CA VAL A 5 -3.70 3.60 3.97
C VAL A 5 -4.24 2.17 3.92
N VAL A 6 -5.51 2.01 3.57
CA VAL A 6 -6.13 0.70 3.48
C VAL A 6 -6.01 0.18 2.06
N ILE A 7 -5.45 -1.02 1.91
CA ILE A 7 -5.20 -1.64 0.62
C ILE A 7 -5.75 -3.05 0.64
N GLN A 8 -6.35 -3.48 -0.46
CA GLN A 8 -6.82 -4.85 -0.59
C GLN A 8 -5.73 -5.73 -1.19
N CYS A 9 -5.44 -6.84 -0.53
CA CYS A 9 -4.47 -7.81 -1.02
C CYS A 9 -4.96 -8.42 -2.34
N PRO A 10 -4.12 -8.46 -3.40
CA PRO A 10 -4.55 -9.02 -4.68
C PRO A 10 -4.60 -10.54 -4.73
N PHE A 11 -4.18 -11.21 -3.67
CA PHE A 11 -4.19 -12.68 -3.60
C PHE A 11 -5.34 -13.20 -2.76
N CYS A 12 -5.47 -12.73 -1.52
CA CYS A 12 -6.51 -13.23 -0.61
C CYS A 12 -7.68 -12.28 -0.48
N PHE A 13 -7.60 -11.08 -1.07
CA PHE A 13 -8.63 -10.04 -1.08
C PHE A 13 -8.99 -9.49 0.30
N GLU A 14 -8.13 -9.72 1.28
CA GLU A 14 -8.31 -9.11 2.60
C GLU A 14 -7.79 -7.69 2.63
N PHE A 15 -8.42 -6.84 3.43
CA PHE A 15 -7.98 -5.45 3.57
C PHE A 15 -6.86 -5.37 4.59
N VAL A 16 -5.82 -4.63 4.23
CA VAL A 16 -4.64 -4.45 5.06
C VAL A 16 -4.42 -2.96 5.26
N THR A 17 -4.12 -2.55 6.48
CA THR A 17 -3.78 -1.16 6.76
C THR A 17 -2.26 -1.01 6.81
N ILE A 18 -1.75 -0.11 5.99
CA ILE A 18 -0.31 0.16 5.91
C ILE A 18 -0.07 1.61 6.30
N TRP A 19 0.92 1.84 7.16
CA TRP A 19 1.29 3.20 7.57
C TRP A 19 2.38 3.73 6.65
N LEU A 20 2.07 4.81 5.93
CA LEU A 20 2.97 5.39 4.95
C LEU A 20 3.22 6.86 5.25
N ALA A 21 4.45 7.29 5.03
CA ALA A 21 4.80 8.70 5.10
C ALA A 21 4.64 9.33 3.72
N ILE A 22 4.57 10.66 3.69
CA ILE A 22 4.34 11.39 2.45
C ILE A 22 5.51 11.22 1.46
N ASP A 23 6.70 10.94 1.98
CA ASP A 23 7.89 10.72 1.17
C ASP A 23 8.12 9.24 0.82
N ASP A 24 7.18 8.36 1.18
CA ASP A 24 7.21 6.96 0.79
C ASP A 24 6.65 6.72 -0.61
N VAL A 25 6.64 7.76 -1.43
CA VAL A 25 6.15 7.68 -2.80
C VAL A 25 7.10 6.84 -3.67
N GLY A 26 6.52 5.97 -4.49
CA GLY A 26 7.30 5.13 -5.38
C GLY A 26 6.90 3.66 -5.28
N GLU A 27 7.78 2.80 -5.75
CA GLU A 27 7.54 1.37 -5.73
C GLU A 27 8.18 0.75 -4.50
N MET A 28 7.42 -0.14 -3.83
CA MET A 28 7.95 -0.90 -2.70
C MET A 28 7.31 -2.28 -2.68
N TYR A 29 7.90 -3.18 -1.90
CA TYR A 29 7.36 -4.51 -1.69
C TYR A 29 6.75 -4.61 -0.30
N TYR A 30 5.64 -5.33 -0.21
CA TYR A 30 4.96 -5.54 1.05
C TYR A 30 4.46 -6.98 1.13
N ASP A 31 4.61 -7.61 2.28
CA ASP A 31 4.13 -8.96 2.52
C ASP A 31 2.76 -8.91 3.18
N CYS A 32 1.81 -9.63 2.61
CA CYS A 32 0.47 -9.71 3.18
C CYS A 32 0.51 -10.39 4.54
N GLU A 33 -0.19 -9.82 5.51
CA GLU A 33 -0.23 -10.38 6.87
C GLU A 33 -1.12 -11.62 6.95
N VAL A 34 -2.02 -11.79 5.99
CA VAL A 34 -3.01 -12.88 6.01
C VAL A 34 -2.51 -14.08 5.22
N CYS A 35 -2.11 -13.88 3.97
CA CYS A 35 -1.69 -14.98 3.10
C CYS A 35 -0.17 -15.10 2.96
N CYS A 36 0.57 -14.17 3.55
CA CYS A 36 2.05 -14.16 3.56
C CYS A 36 2.68 -14.12 2.18
N ARG A 37 1.96 -13.61 1.17
CA ARG A 37 2.49 -13.49 -0.17
C ARG A 37 3.01 -12.08 -0.42
N PRO A 38 4.20 -11.94 -1.03
CA PRO A 38 4.72 -10.61 -1.37
C PRO A 38 4.03 -10.05 -2.60
N TRP A 39 3.79 -8.75 -2.61
CA TRP A 39 3.25 -8.06 -3.76
C TRP A 39 3.83 -6.66 -3.84
N ARG A 40 3.77 -6.10 -5.05
CA ARG A 40 4.28 -4.77 -5.28
C ARG A 40 3.27 -3.73 -4.83
N LEU A 41 3.79 -2.69 -4.20
CA LEU A 41 2.99 -1.58 -3.76
C LEU A 41 3.46 -0.33 -4.47
N PHE A 42 2.57 0.31 -5.21
CA PHE A 42 2.86 1.59 -5.87
C PHE A 42 2.18 2.69 -5.08
N VAL A 43 2.98 3.63 -4.60
CA VAL A 43 2.50 4.74 -3.79
C VAL A 43 2.71 6.03 -4.56
N SER A 44 1.67 6.84 -4.63
CA SER A 44 1.74 8.13 -5.29
C SER A 44 0.94 9.17 -4.53
N LEU A 45 1.15 10.43 -4.87
CA LEU A 45 0.35 11.53 -4.34
C LEU A 45 -0.58 12.03 -5.43
N ASN A 46 -1.85 12.25 -5.08
CA ASN A 46 -2.78 12.86 -6.00
C ASN A 46 -2.68 14.39 -5.94
N GLU A 47 -3.50 15.08 -6.73
CA GLU A 47 -3.46 16.54 -6.80
C GLU A 47 -3.83 17.20 -5.48
N ALA A 48 -4.62 16.52 -4.66
CA ALA A 48 -5.02 17.04 -3.35
C ALA A 48 -3.96 16.79 -2.27
N GLY A 49 -2.87 16.08 -2.60
CA GLY A 49 -1.82 15.77 -1.66
C GLY A 49 -2.08 14.52 -0.81
N ASP A 50 -3.06 13.72 -1.19
CA ASP A 50 -3.36 12.48 -0.50
C ASP A 50 -2.53 11.33 -1.06
N LEU A 51 -2.14 10.41 -0.18
CA LEU A 51 -1.43 9.22 -0.59
C LEU A 51 -2.38 8.22 -1.22
N ILE A 52 -2.00 7.72 -2.38
CA ILE A 52 -2.72 6.66 -3.07
C ILE A 52 -1.77 5.48 -3.20
N ALA A 53 -2.22 4.32 -2.79
CA ALA A 53 -1.42 3.11 -2.88
C ALA A 53 -2.19 2.04 -3.65
N THR A 54 -1.49 1.36 -4.56
CA THR A 54 -2.07 0.30 -5.38
C THR A 54 -1.21 -0.95 -5.24
N ALA A 55 -1.86 -2.07 -4.89
CA ALA A 55 -1.18 -3.35 -4.77
C ALA A 55 -1.27 -4.11 -6.10
N GLN A 56 -0.17 -4.72 -6.51
CA GLN A 56 -0.12 -5.53 -7.73
C GLN A 56 0.53 -6.87 -7.45
N ARG A 57 0.05 -7.89 -8.13
CA ARG A 57 0.61 -9.23 -8.04
C ARG A 57 1.98 -9.32 -8.66
#